data_ec22e7968d1aa2ca975fa01dca78f80b
#
_entry.id   ec22e7968d1aa2ca975fa01dca78f80b
#
_cell.length_a   1.000
_cell.length_b   1.000
_cell.length_c   1.000
_cell.angle_alpha   90.00
_cell.angle_beta   90.00
_cell.angle_gamma   90.00
#
_symmetry.space_group_name_H-M   'P 1'
#
loop_
_entity.id
_entity.type
_entity.pdbx_description
1 polymer ?
#
loop_
_entity_poly.entity_id
_entity_poly.type
_entity_poly.pdbx_seq_one_letter_code
_entity_poly.pdbx_strand_id
1 'polypeptide(L)'
;MEGFKFSTIEEAVADLRAGKMIIAVDDPDRENEGDLICAAEHATLENVNFMASYAKGLICMPMSKALTKKLGLEQMVALSLIHISE
;
A
#
# COMPACT_ATOMS: atom_id res chain seq x y z
N MET A 1 -5.46 -20.06 10.97
CA MET A 1 -5.99 -19.29 12.10
C MET A 1 -7.49 -19.56 12.22
N GLU A 2 -7.84 -20.33 13.19
CA GLU A 2 -9.24 -20.69 13.40
C GLU A 2 -10.05 -19.46 13.76
N GLY A 3 -11.26 -19.39 13.21
CA GLY A 3 -12.15 -18.26 13.43
C GLY A 3 -11.80 -17.00 12.67
N PHE A 4 -10.66 -16.96 12.01
CA PHE A 4 -10.28 -15.80 11.22
C PHE A 4 -11.02 -15.81 9.89
N LYS A 5 -11.54 -14.65 9.52
CA LYS A 5 -12.32 -14.51 8.31
C LYS A 5 -11.84 -13.28 7.53
N PHE A 6 -11.49 -13.50 6.27
CA PHE A 6 -11.08 -12.40 5.42
C PHE A 6 -12.31 -11.60 4.97
N SER A 7 -12.12 -10.31 4.86
CA SER A 7 -13.14 -9.43 4.27
C SER A 7 -13.25 -9.67 2.77
N THR A 8 -14.39 -9.35 2.21
CA THR A 8 -14.56 -9.38 0.77
C THR A 8 -13.85 -8.19 0.14
N ILE A 9 -13.64 -8.26 -1.17
CA ILE A 9 -13.05 -7.13 -1.91
C ILE A 9 -13.94 -5.88 -1.80
N GLU A 10 -15.26 -6.07 -1.84
CA GLU A 10 -16.20 -4.96 -1.70
C GLU A 10 -16.09 -4.27 -0.35
N GLU A 11 -15.94 -5.05 0.71
CA GLU A 11 -15.74 -4.51 2.06
C GLU A 11 -14.42 -3.76 2.16
N ALA A 12 -13.36 -4.31 1.59
CA ALA A 12 -12.05 -3.66 1.59
C ALA A 12 -12.08 -2.33 0.85
N VAL A 13 -12.71 -2.29 -0.31
CA VAL A 13 -12.84 -1.05 -1.09
C VAL A 13 -13.65 -0.02 -0.32
N ALA A 14 -14.73 -0.44 0.34
CA ALA A 14 -15.54 0.47 1.15
C ALA A 14 -14.73 1.06 2.30
N ASP A 15 -13.90 0.26 2.95
CA ASP A 15 -13.03 0.73 4.02
C ASP A 15 -12.00 1.74 3.52
N LEU A 16 -11.37 1.46 2.37
CA LEU A 16 -10.43 2.39 1.78
C LEU A 16 -11.07 3.74 1.43
N ARG A 17 -12.29 3.71 0.89
CA ARG A 17 -13.03 4.93 0.58
C ARG A 17 -13.38 5.72 1.83
N ALA A 18 -13.64 5.03 2.92
CA ALA A 18 -13.96 5.66 4.19
C ALA A 18 -12.73 6.23 4.91
N GLY A 19 -11.54 6.06 4.35
CA GLY A 19 -10.29 6.54 4.94
C GLY A 19 -9.66 5.57 5.92
N LYS A 20 -10.15 4.35 5.96
CA LYS A 20 -9.59 3.32 6.84
C LYS A 20 -8.42 2.63 6.17
N MET A 21 -7.55 2.06 6.99
CA MET A 21 -6.49 1.20 6.50
C MET A 21 -6.96 -0.25 6.47
N ILE A 22 -6.43 -1.00 5.52
CA ILE A 22 -6.67 -2.44 5.46
C ILE A 22 -5.34 -3.16 5.50
N ILE A 23 -5.37 -4.44 5.85
CA ILE A 23 -4.23 -5.33 5.75
C ILE A 23 -4.49 -6.29 4.61
N ALA A 24 -3.65 -6.24 3.59
CA ALA A 24 -3.70 -7.18 2.49
C ALA A 24 -2.62 -8.22 2.69
N VAL A 25 -2.99 -9.48 2.56
CA VAL A 25 -2.04 -10.58 2.72
C VAL A 25 -1.97 -11.38 1.43
N ASP A 26 -0.78 -11.87 1.11
CA ASP A 26 -0.63 -12.72 -0.04
C ASP A 26 -0.82 -14.18 0.36
N ASP A 27 -0.71 -15.07 -0.64
CA ASP A 27 -0.84 -16.50 -0.43
C ASP A 27 0.31 -16.99 0.48
N PRO A 28 0.01 -17.83 1.50
CA PRO A 28 1.06 -18.42 2.34
C PRO A 28 2.13 -19.16 1.55
N ASP A 29 1.77 -19.67 0.37
CA ASP A 29 2.72 -20.38 -0.49
C ASP A 29 3.62 -19.42 -1.27
N ARG A 30 3.37 -18.14 -1.22
CA ARG A 30 4.18 -17.12 -1.87
C ARG A 30 5.10 -16.47 -0.84
N GLU A 31 4.83 -15.23 -0.44
CA GLU A 31 5.67 -14.53 0.53
C GLU A 31 5.12 -14.62 1.96
N ASN A 32 3.83 -14.91 2.08
CA ASN A 32 3.15 -14.97 3.36
C ASN A 32 3.36 -13.70 4.19
N GLU A 33 3.27 -12.57 3.51
CA GLU A 33 3.45 -11.25 4.13
C GLU A 33 2.16 -10.45 4.09
N GLY A 34 2.03 -9.54 5.04
CA GLY A 34 0.93 -8.61 5.08
C GLY A 34 1.39 -7.20 4.82
N ASP A 35 0.60 -6.43 4.10
CA ASP A 35 0.86 -5.03 3.83
C ASP A 35 -0.25 -4.17 4.40
N LEU A 36 0.12 -3.07 5.02
CA LEU A 36 -0.82 -2.08 5.50
C LEU A 36 -1.07 -1.08 4.36
N ILE A 37 -2.32 -0.91 3.98
CA ILE A 37 -2.69 -0.12 2.81
C ILE A 37 -3.73 0.93 3.18
N CYS A 38 -3.57 2.14 2.68
CA CYS A 38 -4.62 3.15 2.70
C CYS A 38 -4.70 3.82 1.33
N ALA A 39 -5.82 4.46 1.05
CA ALA A 39 -5.95 5.23 -0.18
C ALA A 39 -5.02 6.45 -0.12
N ALA A 40 -4.39 6.79 -1.25
CA ALA A 40 -3.43 7.89 -1.29
C ALA A 40 -4.07 9.21 -0.87
N GLU A 41 -5.33 9.44 -1.21
CA GLU A 41 -6.04 10.66 -0.79
C GLU A 41 -6.23 10.76 0.72
N HIS A 42 -6.07 9.66 1.43
CA HIS A 42 -6.15 9.59 2.89
C HIS A 42 -4.79 9.40 3.56
N ALA A 43 -3.70 9.67 2.83
CA ALA A 43 -2.34 9.58 3.37
C ALA A 43 -2.02 10.83 4.21
N THR A 44 -2.70 10.95 5.33
CA THR A 44 -2.50 12.03 6.29
C THR A 44 -1.23 11.77 7.10
N LEU A 45 -0.77 12.79 7.81
CA LEU A 45 0.36 12.65 8.73
C LEU A 45 0.10 11.54 9.75
N GLU A 46 -1.11 11.49 10.29
CA GLU A 46 -1.50 10.46 11.25
C GLU A 46 -1.41 9.06 10.66
N ASN A 47 -1.95 8.86 9.45
CA ASN A 47 -1.94 7.56 8.80
C ASN A 47 -0.54 7.12 8.43
N VAL A 48 0.29 8.02 7.91
CA VAL A 48 1.68 7.70 7.56
C VAL A 48 2.48 7.37 8.81
N ASN A 49 2.30 8.12 9.89
CA ASN A 49 2.95 7.82 11.16
C ASN A 49 2.53 6.45 11.69
N PHE A 50 1.27 6.10 11.57
CA PHE A 50 0.78 4.79 11.97
C PHE A 50 1.51 3.69 11.21
N MET A 51 1.60 3.83 9.89
CA MET A 51 2.30 2.86 9.05
C MET A 51 3.76 2.71 9.47
N ALA A 52 4.46 3.82 9.65
CA ALA A 52 5.86 3.80 10.03
C ALA A 52 6.09 3.17 11.40
N SER A 53 5.20 3.45 12.34
CA SER A 53 5.36 2.99 13.72
C SER A 53 5.01 1.53 13.91
N TYR A 54 3.98 1.05 13.24
CA TYR A 54 3.43 -0.27 13.50
C TYR A 54 3.73 -1.30 12.42
N ALA A 55 3.78 -0.91 11.17
CA ALA A 55 4.12 -1.83 10.09
C ALA A 55 5.64 -2.00 9.93
N LYS A 56 6.39 -0.95 10.19
CA LYS A 56 7.87 -0.97 10.22
C LYS A 56 8.54 -1.50 8.96
N GLY A 57 7.85 -1.38 7.85
CA GLY A 57 8.40 -1.77 6.59
C GLY A 57 8.71 -0.56 5.71
N LEU A 58 8.90 -0.84 4.44
CA LEU A 58 9.12 0.20 3.47
C LEU A 58 7.77 0.81 3.09
N ILE A 59 7.69 2.14 3.11
CA ILE A 59 6.49 2.84 2.66
C ILE A 59 6.62 3.08 1.17
N CYS A 60 5.64 2.59 0.42
CA CYS A 60 5.64 2.68 -1.03
C CYS A 60 4.40 3.44 -1.50
N MET A 61 4.56 4.21 -2.56
CA MET A 61 3.45 4.90 -3.19
C MET A 61 3.53 4.68 -4.70
N PRO A 62 2.81 3.70 -5.22
CA PRO A 62 2.79 3.47 -6.66
C PRO A 62 2.19 4.67 -7.39
N MET A 63 2.81 5.07 -8.48
CA MET A 63 2.37 6.20 -9.27
C MET A 63 2.51 5.90 -10.74
N SER A 64 1.71 6.57 -11.55
CA SER A 64 1.87 6.51 -13.00
C SER A 64 3.15 7.24 -13.42
N LYS A 65 3.68 6.87 -14.58
CA LYS A 65 4.80 7.58 -15.18
C LYS A 65 4.50 9.06 -15.38
N ALA A 66 3.28 9.35 -15.82
CA ALA A 66 2.87 10.73 -16.05
C ALA A 66 2.92 11.55 -14.77
N LEU A 67 2.47 10.97 -13.65
CA LEU A 67 2.48 11.66 -12.37
C LEU A 67 3.89 11.86 -11.84
N THR A 68 4.75 10.85 -11.93
CA THR A 68 6.13 10.98 -11.47
C THR A 68 6.87 12.06 -12.27
N LYS A 69 6.62 12.12 -13.56
CA LYS A 69 7.21 13.15 -14.43
C LYS A 69 6.72 14.54 -14.07
N LYS A 70 5.42 14.68 -13.83
CA LYS A 70 4.81 15.94 -13.43
C LYS A 70 5.39 16.46 -12.11
N LEU A 71 5.67 15.58 -11.18
CA LEU A 71 6.21 15.93 -9.86
C LEU A 71 7.74 16.07 -9.86
N GLY A 72 8.40 15.76 -10.97
CA GLY A 72 9.86 15.83 -11.05
C GLY A 72 10.58 14.73 -10.31
N LEU A 73 9.89 13.61 -10.06
CA LEU A 73 10.49 12.48 -9.35
C LEU A 73 11.26 11.59 -10.31
N GLU A 74 12.46 11.18 -9.90
CA GLU A 74 13.31 10.33 -10.69
C GLU A 74 13.57 9.01 -9.94
N GLN A 75 14.00 8.01 -10.68
CA GLN A 75 14.35 6.74 -10.08
C GLN A 75 15.64 6.87 -9.27
N MET A 76 15.62 6.34 -8.05
CA MET A 76 16.79 6.36 -7.18
C MET A 76 17.75 5.21 -7.47
N VAL A 77 17.25 4.15 -8.12
CA VAL A 77 18.02 2.94 -8.42
C VAL A 77 17.69 2.48 -9.84
N ALA A 78 18.38 1.44 -10.31
CA ALA A 78 18.17 0.91 -11.64
C ALA A 78 16.73 0.43 -11.86
N LEU A 79 16.28 0.51 -13.12
CA LEU A 79 14.91 0.12 -13.51
C LEU A 79 14.54 -1.28 -13.09
N SER A 80 15.49 -2.19 -13.03
CA SER A 80 15.24 -3.57 -12.64
C SER A 80 14.74 -3.71 -11.20
N LEU A 81 14.90 -2.68 -10.39
CA LEU A 81 14.53 -2.68 -8.98
C LEU A 81 13.33 -1.80 -8.67
N ILE A 82 12.80 -1.10 -9.65
CA ILE A 82 11.68 -0.17 -9.46
C ILE A 82 10.58 -0.49 -10.46
N HIS A 83 9.34 -0.54 -9.95
CA HIS A 83 8.15 -0.63 -10.79
C HIS A 83 7.45 0.72 -10.82
N ILE A 84 7.21 1.22 -12.02
CA ILE A 84 6.43 2.43 -12.22
C ILE A 84 5.14 2.02 -12.93
N SER A 85 4.01 2.27 -12.27
CA SER A 85 2.69 1.98 -12.82
C SER A 85 2.32 2.96 -13.90
N GLU A 86 1.62 2.49 -14.90
CA GLU A 86 1.14 3.32 -16.00
C GLU A 86 -0.36 3.45 -15.99
#